data_95be60c7801c2c475765562f7f64e4d3
#
_entry.id   95be60c7801c2c475765562f7f64e4d3
#
_cell.length_a   1.000
_cell.length_b   1.000
_cell.length_c   1.000
_cell.angle_alpha   90.00
_cell.angle_beta   90.00
_cell.angle_gamma   90.00
#
_symmetry.space_group_name_H-M   'P 1'
#
loop_
_entity.id
_entity.type
_entity.pdbx_description
1 polymer ?
#
loop_
_entity_poly.entity_id
_entity_poly.type
_entity_poly.pdbx_seq_one_letter_code
_entity_poly.pdbx_strand_id
1 'polypeptide(L)' 'MPWQHKIRNLTGKPVGISLTNGQGISGILCGVSGSKVLVIEYLYQAQFALKQYDYFMIQDINGFPTCQNSQPLY' A
#
# COMPACT_ATOMS: atom_id res chain seq x y z
N MET A 1 -12.07 -11.07 -2.80
CA MET A 1 -11.77 -9.94 -1.92
C MET A 1 -11.66 -8.69 -2.74
N PRO A 2 -12.32 -7.63 -2.32
CA PRO A 2 -12.35 -6.41 -3.15
C PRO A 2 -10.98 -5.78 -3.36
N TRP A 3 -10.09 -5.84 -2.36
CA TRP A 3 -8.80 -5.19 -2.52
C TRP A 3 -7.91 -5.91 -3.53
N GLN A 4 -8.15 -7.18 -3.76
CA GLN A 4 -7.32 -7.93 -4.70
C GLN A 4 -7.49 -7.43 -6.13
N HIS A 5 -8.64 -6.88 -6.45
CA HIS A 5 -8.87 -6.29 -7.77
C HIS A 5 -8.07 -5.01 -7.96
N LYS A 6 -7.68 -4.36 -6.88
CA LYS A 6 -6.98 -3.09 -6.95
C LYS A 6 -5.48 -3.26 -7.14
N ILE A 7 -4.95 -4.43 -6.82
CA ILE A 7 -3.49 -4.63 -6.81
C ILE A 7 -2.87 -4.31 -8.16
N ARG A 8 -3.50 -4.79 -9.22
CA ARG A 8 -2.95 -4.60 -10.57
C ARG A 8 -2.80 -3.12 -10.89
N ASN A 9 -3.80 -2.33 -10.51
CA ASN A 9 -3.79 -0.91 -10.82
C ASN A 9 -2.92 -0.10 -9.87
N LEU A 10 -2.64 -0.63 -8.70
CA LEU A 10 -1.90 0.09 -7.68
C LEU A 10 -0.43 -0.31 -7.58
N THR A 11 -0.03 -1.36 -8.29
CA THR A 11 1.36 -1.81 -8.29
C THR A 11 2.26 -0.69 -8.77
N GLY A 12 3.30 -0.41 -8.02
CA GLY A 12 4.24 0.67 -8.32
C GLY A 12 3.79 2.02 -7.83
N LYS A 13 2.65 2.11 -7.16
CA LYS A 13 2.09 3.37 -6.70
C LYS A 13 2.03 3.42 -5.18
N PRO A 14 2.02 4.63 -4.60
CA PRO A 14 1.84 4.75 -3.15
C PRO A 14 0.46 4.27 -2.74
N VAL A 15 0.42 3.48 -1.68
CA VAL A 15 -0.84 2.91 -1.19
C VAL A 15 -0.90 3.02 0.32
N GLY A 16 -2.13 3.02 0.81
CA GLY A 16 -2.41 2.83 2.23
C GLY A 16 -3.06 1.48 2.41
N ILE A 17 -2.56 0.71 3.36
CA ILE A 17 -3.04 -0.64 3.60
C ILE A 17 -3.61 -0.70 5.00
N SER A 18 -4.85 -1.20 5.11
CA SER A 18 -5.48 -1.44 6.40
C SER A 18 -5.32 -2.91 6.75
N LEU A 19 -4.82 -3.17 7.95
CA LEU A 19 -4.65 -4.52 8.42
C LEU A 19 -5.83 -4.92 9.30
N THR A 20 -6.04 -6.24 9.39
CA THR A 20 -7.17 -6.76 10.16
C THR A 20 -7.04 -6.50 11.65
N ASN A 21 -5.84 -6.20 12.14
CA ASN A 21 -5.64 -5.89 13.55
C ASN A 21 -5.86 -4.41 13.87
N GLY A 22 -6.34 -3.64 12.91
CA GLY A 22 -6.62 -2.22 13.13
C GLY A 22 -5.49 -1.28 12.78
N GLN A 23 -4.32 -1.81 12.42
CA GLN A 23 -3.20 -0.96 12.04
C GLN A 23 -3.32 -0.52 10.59
N GLY A 24 -2.78 0.66 10.31
CA GLY A 24 -2.65 1.14 8.95
C GLY A 24 -1.19 1.30 8.60
N ILE A 25 -0.82 0.94 7.39
CA ILE A 25 0.53 1.13 6.89
C ILE A 25 0.47 1.83 5.55
N SER A 26 1.57 2.45 5.19
CA SER A 26 1.67 3.12 3.90
C SER A 26 3.00 2.80 3.27
N GLY A 27 3.03 2.76 1.95
CA GLY A 27 4.24 2.47 1.22
C GLY A 27 3.94 2.36 -0.25
N ILE A 28 4.88 1.81 -1.00
CA ILE A 28 4.71 1.60 -2.44
C ILE A 28 4.46 0.12 -2.65
N LEU A 29 3.36 -0.17 -3.31
CA LEU A 29 2.98 -1.55 -3.57
C LEU A 29 3.89 -2.12 -4.65
N CYS A 30 4.66 -3.15 -4.30
CA CYS A 30 5.57 -3.79 -5.25
C CYS A 30 4.90 -4.91 -6.02
N GLY A 31 3.93 -5.56 -5.41
CA GLY A 31 3.25 -6.66 -6.06
C GLY A 31 2.92 -7.75 -5.08
N VAL A 32 2.74 -8.94 -5.61
CA VAL A 32 2.33 -10.10 -4.84
C VAL A 32 3.24 -11.25 -5.17
N SER A 33 3.65 -12.00 -4.16
CA SER A 33 4.45 -13.20 -4.35
C SER A 33 3.87 -14.30 -3.48
N GLY A 34 3.33 -15.32 -4.12
CA GLY A 34 2.64 -16.38 -3.40
C GLY A 34 1.42 -15.83 -2.69
N SER A 35 1.34 -16.03 -1.39
CA SER A 35 0.23 -15.53 -0.59
C SER A 35 0.58 -14.26 0.18
N LYS A 36 1.61 -13.54 -0.27
CA LYS A 36 2.08 -12.35 0.44
C LYS A 36 2.06 -11.15 -0.47
N VAL A 37 1.76 -10.00 0.12
CA VAL A 37 1.80 -8.73 -0.56
C VAL A 37 3.10 -8.04 -0.20
N LEU A 38 3.79 -7.53 -1.20
CA LEU A 38 5.10 -6.91 -1.03
C LEU A 38 4.96 -5.40 -1.10
N VAL A 39 5.47 -4.72 -0.08
CA VAL A 39 5.34 -3.27 0.05
C VAL A 39 6.69 -2.70 0.46
N ILE A 40 7.12 -1.65 -0.25
CA ILE A 40 8.30 -0.89 0.17
C ILE A 40 7.84 0.22 1.09
N GLU A 41 8.31 0.19 2.33
CA GLU A 41 7.97 1.20 3.32
C GLU A 41 9.16 2.11 3.55
N TYR A 42 8.88 3.40 3.62
CA TYR A 42 9.89 4.39 3.95
C TYR A 42 10.12 4.34 5.46
N LEU A 43 11.36 4.12 5.85
CA LEU A 43 11.67 4.08 7.26
C LEU A 43 12.05 5.46 7.77
N TYR A 44 13.25 5.93 7.36
CA TYR A 44 13.68 7.19 7.90
C TYR A 44 15.09 7.47 7.35
N GLN A 45 15.40 8.72 7.19
CA GLN A 45 16.69 9.13 6.59
C GLN A 45 16.91 8.52 5.20
N ALA A 46 15.87 8.56 4.38
CA ALA A 46 15.92 8.06 3.01
C ALA A 46 16.17 6.56 2.91
N GLN A 47 15.86 5.82 3.96
CA GLN A 47 15.97 4.37 3.95
C GLN A 47 14.61 3.73 3.69
N PHE A 48 14.64 2.61 2.98
CA PHE A 48 13.44 1.87 2.63
C PHE A 48 13.61 0.43 3.05
N ALA A 49 12.50 -0.23 3.35
CA ALA A 49 12.49 -1.65 3.66
C ALA A 49 11.38 -2.31 2.87
N LEU A 50 11.69 -3.48 2.32
CA LEU A 50 10.68 -4.30 1.67
C LEU A 50 10.02 -5.14 2.74
N LYS A 51 8.73 -4.96 2.91
CA LYS A 51 7.94 -5.70 3.90
C LYS A 51 7.00 -6.63 3.19
N GLN A 52 6.68 -7.74 3.86
CA GLN A 52 5.76 -8.73 3.33
C GLN A 52 4.62 -8.90 4.31
N TYR A 53 3.40 -8.93 3.77
CA TYR A 53 2.20 -9.10 4.59
C TYR A 53 1.36 -10.21 4.01
N ASP A 54 0.88 -11.10 4.86
CA ASP A 54 0.01 -12.19 4.42
C ASP A 54 -1.32 -11.64 3.94
N TYR A 55 -1.89 -12.28 2.93
CA TYR A 55 -3.21 -11.92 2.44
C TYR A 55 -4.23 -11.83 3.56
N PHE A 56 -4.17 -12.77 4.50
CA PHE A 56 -5.16 -12.83 5.57
C PHE A 56 -5.04 -11.67 6.54
N MET A 57 -3.91 -10.98 6.56
CA MET A 57 -3.74 -9.83 7.44
C MET A 57 -4.21 -8.54 6.81
N ILE A 58 -4.51 -8.54 5.53
CA ILE A 58 -4.87 -7.32 4.82
C ILE A 58 -6.38 -7.21 4.75
N GLN A 59 -6.91 -6.12 5.27
CA GLN A 59 -8.32 -5.83 5.20
C GLN A 59 -8.66 -5.07 3.93
N ASP A 60 -7.84 -4.09 3.56
CA ASP A 60 -8.09 -3.29 2.37
C ASP A 60 -6.81 -2.60 1.93
N ILE A 61 -6.75 -2.26 0.65
CA ILE A 61 -5.65 -1.49 0.07
C ILE A 61 -6.27 -0.39 -0.76
N ASN A 62 -5.79 0.84 -0.56
CA ASN A 62 -6.27 1.98 -1.32
C ASN A 62 -5.10 2.81 -1.77
N GLY A 63 -5.21 3.39 -2.97
CA GLY A 63 -4.21 4.32 -3.45
C GLY A 63 -4.35 5.67 -2.78
N PHE A 64 -3.24 6.37 -2.66
CA PHE A 64 -3.27 7.74 -2.17
C PHE A 64 -3.66 8.68 -3.30
N PRO A 65 -4.35 9.78 -2.98
CA PRO A 65 -4.59 10.79 -3.99
C PRO A 65 -3.27 11.40 -4.44
N THR A 66 -3.20 11.74 -5.70
CA THR A 66 -2.02 12.39 -6.24
C THR A 66 -2.14 13.90 -6.07
N CYS A 67 -0.98 14.56 -6.17
CA CYS A 67 -1.00 16.02 -6.11
C CYS A 67 -1.79 16.64 -7.24
N GLN A 68 -1.87 15.95 -8.36
CA GLN A 68 -2.61 16.45 -9.51
C GLN A 68 -4.10 16.47 -9.25
N ASN A 69 -4.58 15.60 -8.38
CA ASN A 69 -5.99 15.53 -8.04
C ASN A 69 -6.34 16.37 -6.84
N SER A 70 -5.34 16.97 -6.21
CA SER A 70 -5.58 17.79 -5.03
C SER A 70 -6.04 19.17 -5.41
N GLN A 71 -6.96 19.69 -4.62
CA GLN A 71 -7.40 21.05 -4.81
C GLN A 71 -6.41 22.00 -4.15
N PRO A 72 -6.17 23.17 -4.73
CA PRO A 72 -5.37 24.18 -4.06
C PRO A 72 -6.04 24.58 -2.74
N LEU A 73 -5.24 24.87 -1.76
CA LEU A 73 -5.75 25.24 -0.47
C LEU A 73 -6.03 26.73 -0.34
N TYR A 74 -5.89 27.46 -1.41
CA TYR A 74 -6.07 28.91 -1.40
C TYR A 74 -6.64 29.38 -2.70
#